data_46c12f69090aa9ac2fcf4f867421f6db
#
_entry.id   46c12f69090aa9ac2fcf4f867421f6db
#
_cell.length_a   1.000
_cell.length_b   1.000
_cell.length_c   1.000
_cell.angle_alpha   90.00
_cell.angle_beta   90.00
_cell.angle_gamma   90.00
#
_symmetry.space_group_name_H-M   'P 1'
#
loop_
_entity.id
_entity.type
_entity.pdbx_description
1 polymer ?
#
loop_
_entity_poly.entity_id
_entity_poly.type
_entity_poly.pdbx_seq_one_letter_code
_entity_poly.pdbx_strand_id
1 'polypeptide(L)'
;MRDFVVAETARGHWLPWGRLVDAVRRGGPMTEEVLGVSAWEYYAQNIDEGHCFARAMGNLSTIVSEDVARVYDAGDVKRIVDVGGSEGVLLRGLLARVPGARGVLFDRPEIIEGAKSAVEASGLADRVELVGGDFLHEAPAGGDLYLLKSILHDWPDEQCETIVRNIHRAAAPESRLLVVEMTLPDGPAGAPSPVPLMDMNMLVMLGGRERTASEFSALLARCGYAVERIVPTPGPFSVIEARRV
;
A
#
# COMPACT_ATOMS: atom_id res chain seq x y z
N MET A 1 -14.49 -8.16 8.55
CA MET A 1 -15.57 -8.29 7.54
C MET A 1 -16.69 -7.26 7.71
N ARG A 2 -17.25 -7.04 8.92
CA ARG A 2 -18.34 -6.06 9.14
C ARG A 2 -17.95 -4.65 8.70
N ASP A 3 -16.82 -4.11 9.18
CA ASP A 3 -16.38 -2.74 8.84
C ASP A 3 -16.12 -2.57 7.35
N PHE A 4 -15.60 -3.60 6.68
CA PHE A 4 -15.43 -3.61 5.22
C PHE A 4 -16.78 -3.44 4.49
N VAL A 5 -17.79 -4.26 4.84
CA VAL A 5 -19.12 -4.13 4.22
C VAL A 5 -19.75 -2.77 4.49
N VAL A 6 -19.60 -2.24 5.71
CA VAL A 6 -20.13 -0.90 6.06
C VAL A 6 -19.40 0.20 5.26
N ALA A 7 -18.08 0.13 5.13
CA ALA A 7 -17.31 1.11 4.36
C ALA A 7 -17.69 1.09 2.87
N GLU A 8 -17.75 -0.10 2.24
CA GLU A 8 -18.09 -0.26 0.83
C GLU A 8 -19.53 0.18 0.49
N THR A 9 -20.44 0.09 1.46
CA THR A 9 -21.86 0.50 1.28
C THR A 9 -22.14 1.91 1.79
N ALA A 10 -21.16 2.58 2.40
CA ALA A 10 -21.30 3.95 2.85
C ALA A 10 -21.38 4.93 1.67
N ARG A 11 -21.89 6.13 1.94
CA ARG A 11 -22.16 7.13 0.90
C ARG A 11 -20.91 7.52 0.11
N GLY A 12 -19.77 7.68 0.81
CA GLY A 12 -18.49 8.07 0.20
C GLY A 12 -17.97 7.07 -0.83
N HIS A 13 -18.34 5.79 -0.68
CA HIS A 13 -17.97 4.73 -1.62
C HIS A 13 -19.08 4.44 -2.64
N TRP A 14 -20.30 4.27 -2.17
CA TRP A 14 -21.43 3.85 -3.00
C TRP A 14 -21.81 4.83 -4.09
N LEU A 15 -21.77 6.15 -3.82
CA LEU A 15 -22.19 7.15 -4.80
C LEU A 15 -21.24 7.24 -6.01
N PRO A 16 -19.89 7.28 -5.86
CA PRO A 16 -18.99 7.17 -6.99
C PRO A 16 -19.17 5.89 -7.80
N TRP A 17 -19.39 4.74 -7.14
CA TRP A 17 -19.66 3.46 -7.81
C TRP A 17 -20.93 3.48 -8.66
N GLY A 18 -21.94 4.25 -8.28
CA GLY A 18 -23.12 4.50 -9.11
C GLY A 18 -22.81 5.14 -10.48
N ARG A 19 -21.58 5.68 -10.64
CA ARG A 19 -21.09 6.31 -11.88
C ARG A 19 -20.00 5.47 -12.58
N LEU A 20 -19.90 4.18 -12.28
CA LEU A 20 -18.88 3.28 -12.87
C LEU A 20 -18.83 3.36 -14.40
N VAL A 21 -19.96 3.39 -15.09
CA VAL A 21 -20.02 3.47 -16.56
C VAL A 21 -19.37 4.77 -17.06
N ASP A 22 -19.52 5.86 -16.34
CA ASP A 22 -18.91 7.14 -16.70
C ASP A 22 -17.42 7.14 -16.41
N ALA A 23 -16.98 6.51 -15.30
CA ALA A 23 -15.56 6.28 -14.99
C ALA A 23 -14.87 5.51 -16.12
N VAL A 24 -15.47 4.41 -16.58
CA VAL A 24 -14.93 3.60 -17.69
C VAL A 24 -14.86 4.39 -18.99
N ARG A 25 -15.88 5.19 -19.30
CA ARG A 25 -15.90 6.01 -20.54
C ARG A 25 -14.84 7.12 -20.52
N ARG A 26 -14.57 7.70 -19.35
CA ARG A 26 -13.63 8.83 -19.18
C ARG A 26 -12.21 8.37 -18.89
N GLY A 27 -12.02 7.17 -18.34
CA GLY A 27 -10.74 6.69 -17.87
C GLY A 27 -10.26 7.42 -16.60
N GLY A 28 -11.16 7.71 -15.65
CA GLY A 28 -10.80 8.43 -14.44
C GLY A 28 -11.84 8.37 -13.32
N PRO A 29 -11.48 8.87 -12.10
CA PRO A 29 -12.32 8.76 -10.92
C PRO A 29 -13.59 9.59 -10.99
N MET A 30 -14.57 9.18 -10.17
CA MET A 30 -15.88 9.88 -10.07
C MET A 30 -16.07 10.58 -8.72
N THR A 31 -15.12 10.46 -7.80
CA THR A 31 -15.25 10.99 -6.44
C THR A 31 -15.44 12.50 -6.42
N GLU A 32 -14.60 13.27 -7.09
CA GLU A 32 -14.71 14.74 -7.09
C GLU A 32 -16.02 15.20 -7.74
N GLU A 33 -16.47 14.54 -8.83
CA GLU A 33 -17.72 14.90 -9.48
C GLU A 33 -18.94 14.62 -8.61
N VAL A 34 -18.90 13.54 -7.83
CA VAL A 34 -20.06 13.05 -7.05
C VAL A 34 -20.07 13.59 -5.63
N LEU A 35 -18.89 13.70 -5.01
CA LEU A 35 -18.75 14.11 -3.61
C LEU A 35 -18.31 15.57 -3.44
N GLY A 36 -17.85 16.21 -4.52
CA GLY A 36 -17.36 17.60 -4.53
C GLY A 36 -15.92 17.76 -4.07
N VAL A 37 -15.29 16.70 -3.60
CA VAL A 37 -13.90 16.65 -3.11
C VAL A 37 -13.28 15.30 -3.43
N SER A 38 -11.96 15.16 -3.28
CA SER A 38 -11.28 13.87 -3.41
C SER A 38 -11.77 12.85 -2.35
N ALA A 39 -11.55 11.56 -2.60
CA ALA A 39 -11.92 10.52 -1.64
C ALA A 39 -11.30 10.76 -0.26
N TRP A 40 -10.02 11.13 -0.22
CA TRP A 40 -9.30 11.37 1.05
C TRP A 40 -9.83 12.58 1.79
N GLU A 41 -10.14 13.68 1.11
CA GLU A 41 -10.78 14.86 1.69
C GLU A 41 -12.18 14.55 2.20
N TYR A 42 -12.96 13.76 1.46
CA TYR A 42 -14.29 13.32 1.89
C TYR A 42 -14.22 12.57 3.21
N TYR A 43 -13.33 11.58 3.35
CA TYR A 43 -13.16 10.83 4.59
C TYR A 43 -12.62 11.69 5.74
N ALA A 44 -11.79 12.69 5.46
CA ALA A 44 -11.35 13.64 6.47
C ALA A 44 -12.49 14.54 6.98
N GLN A 45 -13.45 14.89 6.11
CA GLN A 45 -14.61 15.72 6.46
C GLN A 45 -15.75 14.89 7.08
N ASN A 46 -15.86 13.59 6.77
CA ASN A 46 -16.91 12.69 7.23
C ASN A 46 -16.32 11.65 8.19
N ILE A 47 -16.05 12.09 9.41
CA ILE A 47 -15.24 11.38 10.41
C ILE A 47 -15.73 9.94 10.67
N ASP A 48 -17.04 9.71 10.76
CA ASP A 48 -17.59 8.37 11.04
C ASP A 48 -17.33 7.40 9.89
N GLU A 49 -17.53 7.83 8.63
CA GLU A 49 -17.21 7.03 7.44
C GLU A 49 -15.70 6.83 7.32
N GLY A 50 -14.90 7.88 7.56
CA GLY A 50 -13.44 7.81 7.55
C GLY A 50 -12.89 6.82 8.58
N HIS A 51 -13.41 6.84 9.81
CA HIS A 51 -13.04 5.86 10.84
C HIS A 51 -13.46 4.43 10.46
N CYS A 52 -14.64 4.26 9.85
CA CYS A 52 -15.10 2.96 9.39
C CYS A 52 -14.18 2.41 8.29
N PHE A 53 -13.84 3.25 7.31
CA PHE A 53 -12.89 2.92 6.23
C PHE A 53 -11.51 2.56 6.80
N ALA A 54 -10.96 3.37 7.72
CA ALA A 54 -9.67 3.10 8.35
C ALA A 54 -9.65 1.74 9.08
N ARG A 55 -10.71 1.40 9.84
CA ARG A 55 -10.82 0.08 10.48
C ARG A 55 -10.92 -1.06 9.47
N ALA A 56 -11.66 -0.86 8.38
CA ALA A 56 -11.77 -1.86 7.31
C ALA A 56 -10.39 -2.15 6.68
N MET A 57 -9.63 -1.10 6.37
CA MET A 57 -8.28 -1.20 5.82
C MET A 57 -7.29 -1.79 6.83
N GLY A 58 -7.38 -1.43 8.11
CA GLY A 58 -6.57 -2.02 9.17
C GLY A 58 -6.79 -3.54 9.32
N ASN A 59 -8.06 -3.99 9.29
CA ASN A 59 -8.41 -5.41 9.32
C ASN A 59 -7.86 -6.17 8.10
N LEU A 60 -7.98 -5.59 6.91
CA LEU A 60 -7.40 -6.17 5.69
C LEU A 60 -5.88 -6.23 5.78
N SER A 61 -5.24 -5.14 6.25
CA SER A 61 -3.80 -5.08 6.45
C SER A 61 -3.29 -6.16 7.41
N THR A 62 -4.05 -6.51 8.45
CA THR A 62 -3.70 -7.60 9.37
C THR A 62 -3.62 -8.93 8.63
N ILE A 63 -4.66 -9.27 7.85
CA ILE A 63 -4.70 -10.52 7.07
C ILE A 63 -3.55 -10.56 6.07
N VAL A 64 -3.36 -9.49 5.31
CA VAL A 64 -2.27 -9.40 4.31
C VAL A 64 -0.90 -9.53 4.98
N SER A 65 -0.67 -8.89 6.13
CA SER A 65 0.60 -8.97 6.83
C SER A 65 0.90 -10.37 7.35
N GLU A 66 -0.11 -11.10 7.82
CA GLU A 66 0.03 -12.51 8.20
C GLU A 66 0.38 -13.38 6.98
N ASP A 67 -0.28 -13.15 5.84
CA ASP A 67 -0.01 -13.88 4.61
C ASP A 67 1.41 -13.60 4.08
N VAL A 68 1.85 -12.33 4.07
CA VAL A 68 3.23 -11.95 3.73
C VAL A 68 4.22 -12.65 4.66
N ALA A 69 3.96 -12.64 5.97
CA ALA A 69 4.84 -13.26 6.95
C ALA A 69 4.98 -14.78 6.78
N ARG A 70 4.02 -15.44 6.14
CA ARG A 70 4.09 -16.90 5.82
C ARG A 70 5.00 -17.19 4.62
N VAL A 71 5.06 -16.29 3.65
CA VAL A 71 5.73 -16.53 2.36
C VAL A 71 7.04 -15.76 2.18
N TYR A 72 7.27 -14.74 3.00
CA TYR A 72 8.44 -13.86 2.91
C TYR A 72 9.34 -13.96 4.14
N ASP A 73 10.61 -14.23 3.89
CA ASP A 73 11.68 -14.15 4.89
C ASP A 73 12.55 -12.91 4.61
N ALA A 74 12.52 -11.96 5.53
CA ALA A 74 13.32 -10.75 5.42
C ALA A 74 14.83 -10.99 5.63
N GLY A 75 15.22 -12.15 6.20
CA GLY A 75 16.61 -12.50 6.43
C GLY A 75 17.29 -11.59 7.46
N ASP A 76 18.53 -11.18 7.17
CA ASP A 76 19.39 -10.43 8.08
C ASP A 76 19.25 -8.89 7.96
N VAL A 77 18.09 -8.38 7.54
CA VAL A 77 17.86 -6.92 7.45
C VAL A 77 18.08 -6.24 8.80
N LYS A 78 18.63 -5.03 8.77
CA LYS A 78 18.87 -4.20 9.96
C LYS A 78 17.92 -3.04 10.10
N ARG A 79 17.51 -2.44 8.97
CA ARG A 79 16.63 -1.28 8.94
C ARG A 79 15.51 -1.47 7.89
N ILE A 80 14.29 -1.60 8.36
CA ILE A 80 13.09 -1.73 7.52
C ILE A 80 12.37 -0.38 7.50
N VAL A 81 12.06 0.15 6.32
CA VAL A 81 11.31 1.40 6.15
C VAL A 81 9.96 1.07 5.51
N ASP A 82 8.87 1.31 6.22
CA ASP A 82 7.50 1.11 5.76
C ASP A 82 6.95 2.45 5.27
N VAL A 83 6.83 2.60 3.95
CA VAL A 83 6.45 3.85 3.28
C VAL A 83 4.96 3.84 3.00
N GLY A 84 4.23 4.79 3.58
CA GLY A 84 2.77 4.79 3.59
C GLY A 84 2.22 3.68 4.49
N GLY A 85 2.93 3.38 5.60
CA GLY A 85 2.66 2.20 6.42
C GLY A 85 1.44 2.30 7.33
N SER A 86 0.74 3.46 7.38
CA SER A 86 -0.43 3.68 8.23
C SER A 86 -0.15 3.35 9.71
N GLU A 87 -0.82 2.37 10.31
CA GLU A 87 -0.57 1.91 11.68
C GLU A 87 0.66 0.97 11.82
N GLY A 88 1.41 0.72 10.74
CA GLY A 88 2.61 -0.11 10.74
C GLY A 88 2.34 -1.61 10.94
N VAL A 89 1.21 -2.13 10.51
CA VAL A 89 0.84 -3.53 10.72
C VAL A 89 1.84 -4.48 10.07
N LEU A 90 2.22 -4.23 8.81
CA LEU A 90 3.21 -5.04 8.08
C LEU A 90 4.60 -4.90 8.71
N LEU A 91 5.04 -3.68 9.00
CA LEU A 91 6.32 -3.41 9.65
C LEU A 91 6.44 -4.17 10.98
N ARG A 92 5.44 -4.05 11.85
CA ARG A 92 5.43 -4.73 13.15
C ARG A 92 5.45 -6.25 13.01
N GLY A 93 4.73 -6.79 12.03
CA GLY A 93 4.72 -8.21 11.72
C GLY A 93 6.11 -8.73 11.31
N LEU A 94 6.83 -7.99 10.46
CA LEU A 94 8.21 -8.34 10.06
C LEU A 94 9.19 -8.15 11.20
N LEU A 95 9.12 -7.07 11.98
CA LEU A 95 10.00 -6.85 13.14
C LEU A 95 9.87 -7.93 14.21
N ALA A 96 8.68 -8.48 14.40
CA ALA A 96 8.48 -9.59 15.33
C ALA A 96 9.26 -10.85 14.90
N ARG A 97 9.52 -11.03 13.61
CA ARG A 97 10.26 -12.18 13.04
C ARG A 97 11.76 -11.92 12.90
N VAL A 98 12.19 -10.66 12.88
CA VAL A 98 13.59 -10.25 12.77
C VAL A 98 13.99 -9.45 14.03
N PRO A 99 14.36 -10.13 15.13
CA PRO A 99 14.62 -9.46 16.43
C PRO A 99 15.72 -8.40 16.39
N GLY A 100 16.70 -8.55 15.49
CA GLY A 100 17.82 -7.60 15.34
C GLY A 100 17.52 -6.36 14.49
N ALA A 101 16.37 -6.31 13.83
CA ALA A 101 16.02 -5.19 12.95
C ALA A 101 15.35 -4.03 13.72
N ARG A 102 15.53 -2.82 13.20
CA ARG A 102 14.78 -1.61 13.58
C ARG A 102 13.87 -1.20 12.42
N GLY A 103 12.76 -0.57 12.74
CA GLY A 103 11.80 -0.10 11.77
C GLY A 103 11.71 1.41 11.71
N VAL A 104 11.35 1.94 10.57
CA VAL A 104 10.85 3.30 10.38
C VAL A 104 9.46 3.21 9.80
N LEU A 105 8.49 3.77 10.49
CA LEU A 105 7.14 3.95 9.97
C LEU A 105 7.04 5.36 9.41
N PHE A 106 6.82 5.46 8.11
CA PHE A 106 6.77 6.72 7.39
C PHE A 106 5.40 6.91 6.74
N ASP A 107 4.72 7.97 7.11
CA ASP A 107 3.41 8.36 6.57
C ASP A 107 3.20 9.86 6.81
N ARG A 108 2.06 10.40 6.36
CA ARG A 108 1.71 11.79 6.65
C ARG A 108 1.69 12.06 8.15
N PRO A 109 2.06 13.28 8.60
CA PRO A 109 2.21 13.60 10.03
C PRO A 109 0.98 13.24 10.88
N GLU A 110 -0.23 13.49 10.36
CA GLU A 110 -1.47 13.18 11.05
C GLU A 110 -1.73 11.67 11.19
N ILE A 111 -1.28 10.86 10.23
CA ILE A 111 -1.36 9.39 10.28
C ILE A 111 -0.37 8.85 11.31
N ILE A 112 0.85 9.37 11.31
CA ILE A 112 1.89 8.98 12.27
C ILE A 112 1.48 9.25 13.72
N GLU A 113 0.83 10.38 13.99
CA GLU A 113 0.31 10.65 15.34
C GLU A 113 -0.74 9.61 15.77
N GLY A 114 -1.62 9.19 14.83
CA GLY A 114 -2.59 8.12 15.08
C GLY A 114 -1.96 6.74 15.30
N ALA A 115 -0.83 6.45 14.65
CA ALA A 115 -0.15 5.15 14.72
C ALA A 115 0.58 4.91 16.05
N LYS A 116 0.90 5.97 16.82
CA LYS A 116 1.72 5.90 18.03
C LYS A 116 1.21 4.89 19.05
N SER A 117 -0.07 4.90 19.35
CA SER A 117 -0.68 4.00 20.32
C SER A 117 -0.60 2.52 19.86
N ALA A 118 -0.75 2.26 18.56
CA ALA A 118 -0.65 0.92 18.01
C ALA A 118 0.79 0.37 18.06
N VAL A 119 1.79 1.22 17.83
CA VAL A 119 3.21 0.86 17.97
C VAL A 119 3.56 0.60 19.43
N GLU A 120 3.13 1.45 20.37
CA GLU A 120 3.33 1.27 21.81
C GLU A 120 2.70 -0.04 22.31
N ALA A 121 1.44 -0.30 21.94
CA ALA A 121 0.72 -1.52 22.32
C ALA A 121 1.36 -2.82 21.79
N SER A 122 2.12 -2.72 20.69
CA SER A 122 2.83 -3.88 20.12
C SER A 122 4.09 -4.31 20.89
N GLY A 123 4.57 -3.50 21.84
CA GLY A 123 5.84 -3.72 22.53
C GLY A 123 7.08 -3.48 21.66
N LEU A 124 6.93 -2.80 20.53
CA LEU A 124 8.03 -2.52 19.58
C LEU A 124 8.45 -1.03 19.56
N ALA A 125 7.95 -0.22 20.50
CA ALA A 125 8.20 1.23 20.53
C ALA A 125 9.70 1.57 20.51
N ASP A 126 10.53 0.82 21.22
CA ASP A 126 11.99 1.01 21.25
C ASP A 126 12.70 0.66 19.92
N ARG A 127 11.99 0.00 19.01
CA ARG A 127 12.53 -0.49 17.73
C ARG A 127 11.91 0.22 16.52
N VAL A 128 10.88 1.03 16.69
CA VAL A 128 10.16 1.73 15.61
C VAL A 128 10.32 3.23 15.77
N GLU A 129 10.94 3.84 14.77
CA GLU A 129 10.99 5.28 14.58
C GLU A 129 9.74 5.73 13.82
N LEU A 130 9.03 6.74 14.32
CA LEU A 130 7.86 7.32 13.69
C LEU A 130 8.27 8.61 12.96
N VAL A 131 8.09 8.65 11.64
CA VAL A 131 8.54 9.78 10.78
C VAL A 131 7.37 10.28 9.95
N GLY A 132 7.00 11.53 10.15
CA GLY A 132 5.99 12.22 9.33
C GLY A 132 6.61 12.85 8.08
N GLY A 133 5.97 12.65 6.91
CA GLY A 133 6.40 13.23 5.65
C GLY A 133 5.49 12.84 4.49
N ASP A 134 5.93 13.13 3.28
CA ASP A 134 5.20 12.83 2.05
C ASP A 134 6.09 12.04 1.08
N PHE A 135 5.69 10.82 0.78
CA PHE A 135 6.44 9.93 -0.13
C PHE A 135 6.53 10.43 -1.58
N LEU A 136 5.66 11.37 -1.98
CA LEU A 136 5.78 12.04 -3.29
C LEU A 136 6.97 13.03 -3.32
N HIS A 137 7.50 13.42 -2.17
CA HIS A 137 8.62 14.34 -2.04
C HIS A 137 9.91 13.65 -1.59
N GLU A 138 9.82 12.75 -0.60
CA GLU A 138 10.99 12.11 0.01
C GLU A 138 10.65 10.72 0.58
N ALA A 139 11.70 10.00 0.99
CA ALA A 139 11.60 8.80 1.80
C ALA A 139 12.73 8.79 2.86
N PRO A 140 12.53 8.16 4.03
CA PRO A 140 13.56 8.03 5.05
C PRO A 140 14.78 7.28 4.55
N ALA A 141 15.97 7.80 4.86
CA ALA A 141 17.22 7.29 4.32
C ALA A 141 17.75 6.04 5.05
N GLY A 142 18.60 5.28 4.33
CA GLY A 142 19.44 4.22 4.90
C GLY A 142 18.70 2.92 5.24
N GLY A 143 17.52 2.68 4.69
CA GLY A 143 16.86 1.38 4.74
C GLY A 143 17.57 0.35 3.87
N ASP A 144 17.71 -0.86 4.37
CA ASP A 144 18.13 -2.05 3.61
C ASP A 144 16.93 -2.87 3.11
N LEU A 145 15.74 -2.61 3.65
CA LEU A 145 14.46 -3.08 3.11
C LEU A 145 13.42 -1.94 3.16
N TYR A 146 12.83 -1.62 2.03
CA TYR A 146 11.69 -0.70 1.93
C TYR A 146 10.41 -1.48 1.64
N LEU A 147 9.30 -1.07 2.23
CA LEU A 147 8.00 -1.68 2.04
C LEU A 147 7.05 -0.67 1.39
N LEU A 148 6.30 -1.13 0.41
CA LEU A 148 5.13 -0.46 -0.17
C LEU A 148 3.99 -1.49 -0.19
N LYS A 149 2.97 -1.32 0.64
CA LYS A 149 1.82 -2.21 0.70
C LYS A 149 0.55 -1.45 0.42
N SER A 150 -0.14 -1.79 -0.66
CA SER A 150 -1.37 -1.10 -1.09
C SER A 150 -1.16 0.41 -1.23
N ILE A 151 -0.10 0.79 -1.94
CA ILE A 151 0.27 2.19 -2.21
C ILE A 151 0.26 2.46 -3.70
N LEU A 152 0.98 1.65 -4.50
CA LEU A 152 1.16 1.95 -5.92
C LEU A 152 -0.15 1.83 -6.72
N HIS A 153 -1.09 1.03 -6.25
CA HIS A 153 -2.39 0.91 -6.89
C HIS A 153 -3.26 2.17 -6.80
N ASP A 154 -3.02 3.04 -5.82
CA ASP A 154 -3.76 4.29 -5.65
C ASP A 154 -3.37 5.36 -6.68
N TRP A 155 -2.22 5.20 -7.34
CA TRP A 155 -1.57 6.25 -8.10
C TRP A 155 -1.39 5.90 -9.59
N PRO A 156 -1.51 6.90 -10.50
CA PRO A 156 -1.04 6.78 -11.88
C PRO A 156 0.46 6.51 -11.95
N ASP A 157 0.93 5.96 -13.08
CA ASP A 157 2.31 5.52 -13.25
C ASP A 157 3.36 6.61 -12.96
N GLU A 158 3.08 7.87 -13.31
CA GLU A 158 3.99 9.00 -13.07
C GLU A 158 4.27 9.21 -11.58
N GLN A 159 3.22 9.18 -10.74
CA GLN A 159 3.37 9.28 -9.30
C GLN A 159 4.00 8.03 -8.70
N CYS A 160 3.65 6.84 -9.20
CA CYS A 160 4.33 5.60 -8.80
C CYS A 160 5.84 5.68 -9.04
N GLU A 161 6.27 6.15 -10.21
CA GLU A 161 7.69 6.36 -10.51
C GLU A 161 8.34 7.38 -9.59
N THR A 162 7.61 8.45 -9.22
CA THR A 162 8.11 9.46 -8.27
C THR A 162 8.35 8.83 -6.90
N ILE A 163 7.38 8.07 -6.37
CA ILE A 163 7.49 7.37 -5.08
C ILE A 163 8.70 6.42 -5.10
N VAL A 164 8.79 5.56 -6.12
CA VAL A 164 9.85 4.56 -6.21
C VAL A 164 11.24 5.19 -6.39
N ARG A 165 11.35 6.30 -7.16
CA ARG A 165 12.61 7.05 -7.29
C ARG A 165 13.01 7.76 -6.00
N ASN A 166 12.06 8.26 -5.20
CA ASN A 166 12.35 8.82 -3.88
C ASN A 166 12.93 7.75 -2.96
N ILE A 167 12.33 6.56 -2.95
CA ILE A 167 12.86 5.40 -2.22
C ILE A 167 14.26 5.03 -2.75
N HIS A 168 14.45 4.95 -4.07
CA HIS A 168 15.73 4.59 -4.67
C HIS A 168 16.84 5.56 -4.24
N ARG A 169 16.56 6.87 -4.17
CA ARG A 169 17.54 7.87 -3.71
C ARG A 169 17.90 7.72 -2.25
N ALA A 170 16.93 7.35 -1.40
CA ALA A 170 17.09 7.22 0.03
C ALA A 170 17.70 5.87 0.46
N ALA A 171 17.52 4.84 -0.35
CA ALA A 171 17.87 3.47 -0.05
C ALA A 171 19.39 3.24 0.00
N ALA A 172 19.82 2.36 0.92
CA ALA A 172 21.20 1.90 0.98
C ALA A 172 21.59 1.15 -0.32
N PRO A 173 22.89 1.08 -0.67
CA PRO A 173 23.36 0.16 -1.72
C PRO A 173 22.89 -1.28 -1.42
N GLU A 174 22.57 -2.05 -2.45
CA GLU A 174 22.08 -3.43 -2.34
C GLU A 174 20.75 -3.60 -1.56
N SER A 175 20.06 -2.50 -1.27
CA SER A 175 18.76 -2.54 -0.61
C SER A 175 17.71 -3.24 -1.45
N ARG A 176 16.70 -3.76 -0.77
CA ARG A 176 15.53 -4.39 -1.37
C ARG A 176 14.30 -3.50 -1.24
N LEU A 177 13.46 -3.55 -2.25
CA LEU A 177 12.11 -2.98 -2.24
C LEU A 177 11.10 -4.14 -2.28
N LEU A 178 10.21 -4.15 -1.33
CA LEU A 178 9.11 -5.10 -1.24
C LEU A 178 7.81 -4.39 -1.56
N VAL A 179 7.22 -4.70 -2.70
CA VAL A 179 5.90 -4.21 -3.09
C VAL A 179 4.89 -5.32 -2.82
N VAL A 180 3.86 -5.02 -2.03
CA VAL A 180 2.80 -5.96 -1.66
C VAL A 180 1.48 -5.42 -2.21
N GLU A 181 1.07 -5.98 -3.33
CA GLU A 181 -0.09 -5.51 -4.10
C GLU A 181 -0.91 -6.71 -4.63
N MET A 182 -2.16 -6.45 -4.96
CA MET A 182 -2.91 -7.37 -5.79
C MET A 182 -2.36 -7.33 -7.21
N THR A 183 -2.24 -8.50 -7.86
CA THR A 183 -1.71 -8.57 -9.22
C THR A 183 -2.75 -9.14 -10.18
N LEU A 184 -2.99 -8.40 -11.27
CA LEU A 184 -3.77 -8.92 -12.41
C LEU A 184 -3.00 -10.05 -13.09
N PRO A 185 -3.68 -11.04 -13.69
CA PRO A 185 -3.00 -12.05 -14.51
C PRO A 185 -2.44 -11.40 -15.79
N ASP A 186 -1.26 -11.85 -16.23
CA ASP A 186 -0.63 -11.41 -17.50
C ASP A 186 -1.32 -11.98 -18.77
N GLY A 187 -2.46 -12.63 -18.63
CA GLY A 187 -3.21 -13.27 -19.72
C GLY A 187 -4.71 -13.33 -19.45
N PRO A 188 -5.45 -14.11 -20.24
CA PRO A 188 -6.88 -14.27 -20.03
C PRO A 188 -7.21 -14.68 -18.60
N ALA A 189 -8.27 -14.13 -18.04
CA ALA A 189 -8.71 -14.44 -16.68
C ALA A 189 -8.88 -15.97 -16.51
N GLY A 190 -8.14 -16.52 -15.55
CA GLY A 190 -8.21 -17.93 -15.17
C GLY A 190 -9.30 -18.20 -14.12
N ALA A 191 -8.91 -18.63 -12.92
CA ALA A 191 -9.83 -18.86 -11.81
C ALA A 191 -10.52 -17.53 -11.37
N PRO A 192 -11.71 -17.58 -10.77
CA PRO A 192 -12.36 -16.41 -10.19
C PRO A 192 -11.42 -15.67 -9.21
N SER A 193 -11.29 -14.36 -9.40
CA SER A 193 -10.40 -13.50 -8.61
C SER A 193 -11.11 -12.19 -8.28
N PRO A 194 -10.92 -11.62 -7.08
CA PRO A 194 -11.43 -10.30 -6.73
C PRO A 194 -10.65 -9.17 -7.38
N VAL A 195 -9.45 -9.42 -7.92
CA VAL A 195 -8.53 -8.38 -8.41
C VAL A 195 -9.13 -7.51 -9.52
N PRO A 196 -9.84 -8.04 -10.54
CA PRO A 196 -10.49 -7.18 -11.54
C PRO A 196 -11.56 -6.25 -10.96
N LEU A 197 -12.24 -6.66 -9.89
CA LEU A 197 -13.20 -5.79 -9.20
C LEU A 197 -12.49 -4.68 -8.43
N MET A 198 -11.35 -5.00 -7.82
CA MET A 198 -10.50 -4.00 -7.15
C MET A 198 -9.92 -3.01 -8.16
N ASP A 199 -9.50 -3.46 -9.34
CA ASP A 199 -9.04 -2.57 -10.42
C ASP A 199 -10.13 -1.57 -10.82
N MET A 200 -11.37 -2.01 -10.97
CA MET A 200 -12.51 -1.12 -11.20
C MET A 200 -12.73 -0.15 -10.01
N ASN A 201 -12.50 -0.61 -8.79
CA ASN A 201 -12.58 0.22 -7.59
C ASN A 201 -11.52 1.34 -7.61
N MET A 202 -10.27 1.02 -7.92
CA MET A 202 -9.20 2.01 -8.04
C MET A 202 -9.53 3.06 -9.10
N LEU A 203 -10.02 2.63 -10.27
CA LEU A 203 -10.46 3.56 -11.32
C LEU A 203 -11.55 4.52 -10.83
N VAL A 204 -12.60 3.99 -10.21
CA VAL A 204 -13.78 4.78 -9.80
C VAL A 204 -13.47 5.73 -8.65
N MET A 205 -12.66 5.28 -7.69
CA MET A 205 -12.43 5.99 -6.43
C MET A 205 -11.22 6.92 -6.48
N LEU A 206 -10.11 6.51 -7.09
CA LEU A 206 -8.82 7.18 -6.95
C LEU A 206 -8.15 7.53 -8.28
N GLY A 207 -8.57 6.91 -9.40
CA GLY A 207 -7.90 7.04 -10.69
C GLY A 207 -6.59 6.24 -10.78
N GLY A 208 -6.34 5.39 -9.80
CA GLY A 208 -5.29 4.39 -9.81
C GLY A 208 -5.70 3.12 -10.56
N ARG A 209 -4.90 2.07 -10.43
CA ARG A 209 -5.18 0.78 -11.08
C ARG A 209 -4.40 -0.37 -10.43
N GLU A 210 -4.95 -1.57 -10.53
CA GLU A 210 -4.17 -2.78 -10.32
C GLU A 210 -3.28 -3.04 -11.54
N ARG A 211 -2.16 -3.72 -11.32
CA ARG A 211 -1.16 -3.99 -12.36
C ARG A 211 -0.86 -5.47 -12.46
N THR A 212 -0.45 -5.91 -13.64
CA THR A 212 0.09 -7.26 -13.83
C THR A 212 1.52 -7.35 -13.27
N ALA A 213 2.02 -8.57 -13.09
CA ALA A 213 3.40 -8.81 -12.69
C ALA A 213 4.42 -8.20 -13.67
N SER A 214 4.13 -8.25 -14.97
CA SER A 214 4.97 -7.66 -16.01
C SER A 214 4.97 -6.14 -15.97
N GLU A 215 3.82 -5.50 -15.70
CA GLU A 215 3.71 -4.05 -15.55
C GLU A 215 4.45 -3.54 -14.31
N PHE A 216 4.36 -4.22 -13.16
CA PHE A 216 5.17 -3.91 -11.98
C PHE A 216 6.67 -4.03 -12.28
N SER A 217 7.08 -5.10 -12.96
CA SER A 217 8.48 -5.29 -13.33
C SER A 217 8.99 -4.17 -14.23
N ALA A 218 8.21 -3.73 -15.20
CA ALA A 218 8.55 -2.63 -16.09
C ALA A 218 8.60 -1.28 -15.34
N LEU A 219 7.65 -1.01 -14.45
CA LEU A 219 7.61 0.21 -13.62
C LEU A 219 8.85 0.29 -12.73
N LEU A 220 9.17 -0.78 -12.01
CA LEU A 220 10.30 -0.84 -11.09
C LEU A 220 11.64 -0.72 -11.83
N ALA A 221 11.77 -1.34 -13.00
CA ALA A 221 12.96 -1.23 -13.84
C ALA A 221 13.25 0.21 -14.30
N ARG A 222 12.21 0.99 -14.65
CA ARG A 222 12.36 2.42 -14.99
C ARG A 222 12.84 3.28 -13.82
N CYS A 223 12.74 2.76 -12.59
CA CYS A 223 13.12 3.44 -11.35
C CYS A 223 14.42 2.92 -10.72
N GLY A 224 15.19 2.06 -11.43
CA GLY A 224 16.47 1.54 -10.94
C GLY A 224 16.35 0.34 -9.99
N TYR A 225 15.26 -0.46 -10.16
CA TYR A 225 15.09 -1.72 -9.45
C TYR A 225 14.92 -2.89 -10.41
N ALA A 226 15.56 -4.01 -10.09
CA ALA A 226 15.37 -5.28 -10.79
C ALA A 226 14.52 -6.21 -9.95
N VAL A 227 13.38 -6.68 -10.49
CA VAL A 227 12.54 -7.68 -9.80
C VAL A 227 13.29 -9.00 -9.76
N GLU A 228 13.50 -9.54 -8.56
CA GLU A 228 14.17 -10.82 -8.33
C GLU A 228 13.17 -11.98 -8.26
N ARG A 229 12.03 -11.74 -7.62
CA ARG A 229 10.96 -12.74 -7.52
C ARG A 229 9.60 -12.11 -7.24
N ILE A 230 8.56 -12.84 -7.63
CA ILE A 230 7.16 -12.54 -7.31
C ILE A 230 6.59 -13.77 -6.63
N VAL A 231 6.15 -13.63 -5.39
CA VAL A 231 5.65 -14.72 -4.56
C VAL A 231 4.18 -14.50 -4.27
N PRO A 232 3.27 -15.37 -4.75
CA PRO A 232 1.86 -15.26 -4.40
C PRO A 232 1.65 -15.55 -2.91
N THR A 233 0.73 -14.83 -2.29
CA THR A 233 0.26 -15.14 -0.93
C THR A 233 -0.94 -16.10 -0.99
N PRO A 234 -1.38 -16.66 0.14
CA PRO A 234 -2.64 -17.41 0.20
C PRO A 234 -3.88 -16.57 -0.21
N GLY A 235 -3.80 -15.25 -0.04
CA GLY A 235 -4.82 -14.29 -0.48
C GLY A 235 -4.60 -13.77 -1.90
N PRO A 236 -5.29 -12.69 -2.29
CA PRO A 236 -5.18 -12.11 -3.63
C PRO A 236 -3.92 -11.26 -3.85
N PHE A 237 -3.10 -11.07 -2.83
CA PHE A 237 -1.88 -10.26 -2.89
C PHE A 237 -0.69 -11.08 -3.37
N SER A 238 0.26 -10.39 -3.98
CA SER A 238 1.59 -10.91 -4.29
C SER A 238 2.66 -10.08 -3.60
N VAL A 239 3.75 -10.74 -3.22
CA VAL A 239 4.96 -10.09 -2.72
C VAL A 239 5.93 -9.98 -3.88
N ILE A 240 6.20 -8.77 -4.33
CA ILE A 240 7.13 -8.45 -5.41
C ILE A 240 8.40 -7.94 -4.76
N GLU A 241 9.47 -8.74 -4.81
CA GLU A 241 10.77 -8.36 -4.28
C GLU A 241 11.67 -7.89 -5.40
N ALA A 242 12.21 -6.69 -5.25
CA ALA A 242 13.12 -6.08 -6.21
C ALA A 242 14.38 -5.58 -5.50
N ARG A 243 15.52 -5.68 -6.19
CA ARG A 243 16.82 -5.20 -5.73
C ARG A 243 17.15 -3.89 -6.42
N ARG A 244 17.73 -2.96 -5.68
CA ARG A 244 18.33 -1.74 -6.22
C ARG A 244 19.50 -2.08 -7.15
N VAL A 245 19.52 -1.51 -8.36
CA VAL A 245 20.57 -1.68 -9.39
C VAL A 245 21.18 -0.35 -9.77
#